data_5f1d1337f2c5168fd09dae84711e5c99
#
_entry.id   5f1d1337f2c5168fd09dae84711e5c99
#
_cell.length_a   1.000
_cell.length_b   1.000
_cell.length_c   1.000
_cell.angle_alpha   90.00
_cell.angle_beta   90.00
_cell.angle_gamma   90.00
#
_symmetry.space_group_name_H-M   'P 1'
#
loop_
_entity.id
_entity.type
_entity.pdbx_description
1 polymer ?
#
loop_
_entity_poly.entity_id
_entity_poly.type
_entity_poly.pdbx_seq_one_letter_code
_entity_poly.pdbx_strand_id
1 'polypeptide(L)'
;MNLTVFGIGYVGLVQAAVLAEVGHEVVCVDIDEKKVERLNQGLIPIFEPGLESLVKENHAAGRIRFTTDAAAAVRHGQIQMIAVGTPPGEDGSADLKYVLAVAETIGREMDSPKIVVGKSTVPVGTCEKVKARIAETLKKRGREDLAFDVASNPEFLKEGSAVADCMKPDRIIVGTSSEDTEMVMRELYAPFNRNHEKMIVMDVRSAEFTKYAXNCMLATKISFMNEMANLAEQLGADIEEVRXGIGSDPRIGYHFIYPGLGYGGSCFPKDVRALIKTAEGVKFDAKLLRAVEERNNAQKSVLFDKVNHYFKGALRGKTFAVWGLAFKPNTDDMREAPSRTLMEALWAAGAKVQAYDPEAMQECQAIYGLREDLLLCGTKEAALRGADALLICTEWKSFRAPSFDALKDALTTPVIFDGRNLYDPKVIARYGIEYFSIGRMAA
;
A
#
# COMPACT_ATOMS: atom_id res chain seq x y z
N MET A 1 0.85 -7.55 27.79
CA MET A 1 -0.09 -8.61 27.42
C MET A 1 0.61 -9.58 26.48
N ASN A 2 0.12 -10.81 26.40
CA ASN A 2 0.67 -11.81 25.50
C ASN A 2 -0.14 -11.82 24.21
N LEU A 3 0.53 -11.65 23.09
CA LEU A 3 -0.10 -11.54 21.78
C LEU A 3 0.47 -12.55 20.81
N THR A 4 -0.38 -13.10 19.95
CA THR A 4 0.04 -13.92 18.83
C THR A 4 -0.38 -13.20 17.56
N VAL A 5 0.56 -13.06 16.61
CA VAL A 5 0.27 -12.41 15.33
C VAL A 5 0.48 -13.43 14.20
N PHE A 6 -0.56 -13.64 13.40
CA PHE A 6 -0.51 -14.54 12.26
C PHE A 6 -0.25 -13.74 11.00
N GLY A 7 0.88 -14.03 10.36
CA GLY A 7 1.28 -13.33 9.17
C GLY A 7 2.44 -12.38 9.44
N ILE A 8 3.49 -12.50 8.64
CA ILE A 8 4.68 -11.67 8.79
C ILE A 8 4.97 -10.88 7.51
N GLY A 9 3.89 -10.54 6.80
CA GLY A 9 3.98 -9.53 5.77
C GLY A 9 4.10 -8.15 6.40
N TYR A 10 3.96 -7.13 5.57
CA TYR A 10 4.20 -5.77 6.07
C TYR A 10 3.25 -5.39 7.21
N VAL A 11 1.95 -5.69 7.10
CA VAL A 11 1.01 -5.31 8.15
C VAL A 11 1.32 -6.08 9.45
N GLY A 12 1.45 -7.40 9.36
CA GLY A 12 1.68 -8.21 10.55
C GLY A 12 2.98 -7.87 11.24
N LEU A 13 4.04 -7.68 10.46
CA LEU A 13 5.35 -7.40 11.05
C LEU A 13 5.40 -6.02 11.70
N VAL A 14 4.81 -5.01 11.05
CA VAL A 14 4.78 -3.67 11.64
C VAL A 14 3.95 -3.68 12.93
N GLN A 15 2.77 -4.29 12.90
CA GLN A 15 1.93 -4.36 14.08
C GLN A 15 2.66 -5.07 15.22
N ALA A 16 3.29 -6.20 14.92
CA ALA A 16 3.98 -6.97 15.95
C ALA A 16 5.13 -6.17 16.56
N ALA A 17 5.94 -5.52 15.71
CA ALA A 17 7.10 -4.78 16.20
C ALA A 17 6.68 -3.59 17.06
N VAL A 18 5.64 -2.87 16.66
CA VAL A 18 5.18 -1.71 17.44
C VAL A 18 4.56 -2.16 18.76
N LEU A 19 3.77 -3.23 18.75
CA LEU A 19 3.18 -3.73 19.99
C LEU A 19 4.26 -4.24 20.94
N ALA A 20 5.30 -4.87 20.41
CA ALA A 20 6.43 -5.28 21.26
C ALA A 20 7.15 -4.05 21.83
N GLU A 21 7.30 -3.01 21.02
CA GLU A 21 7.99 -1.80 21.48
C GLU A 21 7.30 -1.14 22.66
N VAL A 22 5.97 -1.18 22.72
CA VAL A 22 5.24 -0.58 23.83
C VAL A 22 5.06 -1.53 25.01
N GLY A 23 5.70 -2.70 24.97
CA GLY A 23 5.82 -3.54 26.15
C GLY A 23 5.08 -4.85 26.12
N HIS A 24 4.38 -5.17 25.04
CA HIS A 24 3.69 -6.46 24.95
C HIS A 24 4.67 -7.58 24.58
N GLU A 25 4.32 -8.81 24.93
CA GLU A 25 5.09 -10.00 24.56
C GLU A 25 4.45 -10.61 23.33
N VAL A 26 5.15 -10.60 22.21
CA VAL A 26 4.56 -10.92 20.91
C VAL A 26 5.23 -12.14 20.31
N VAL A 27 4.43 -13.10 19.87
CA VAL A 27 4.89 -14.25 19.09
C VAL A 27 4.25 -14.15 17.70
N CYS A 28 5.09 -14.10 16.67
CA CYS A 28 4.64 -14.08 15.28
C CYS A 28 4.75 -15.47 14.70
N VAL A 29 3.73 -15.92 14.02
CA VAL A 29 3.73 -17.24 13.41
C VAL A 29 3.43 -17.14 11.92
N ASP A 30 4.16 -17.92 11.14
CA ASP A 30 3.95 -17.97 9.69
C ASP A 30 4.30 -19.36 9.22
N ILE A 31 3.66 -19.80 8.14
CA ILE A 31 3.94 -21.13 7.59
C ILE A 31 5.24 -21.17 6.79
N ASP A 32 5.77 -20.02 6.39
CA ASP A 32 6.96 -19.94 5.55
C ASP A 32 8.22 -20.07 6.43
N GLU A 33 8.82 -21.26 6.42
CA GLU A 33 9.98 -21.55 7.24
C GLU A 33 11.16 -20.65 6.91
N LYS A 34 11.35 -20.34 5.64
CA LYS A 34 12.48 -19.50 5.23
C LYS A 34 12.34 -18.08 5.74
N LYS A 35 11.13 -17.52 5.68
CA LYS A 35 10.91 -16.18 6.23
C LYS A 35 11.17 -16.15 7.73
N VAL A 36 10.66 -17.16 8.44
CA VAL A 36 10.85 -17.24 9.89
C VAL A 36 12.33 -17.33 10.23
N GLU A 37 13.06 -18.17 9.51
CA GLU A 37 14.48 -18.35 9.76
C GLU A 37 15.24 -17.04 9.53
N ARG A 38 14.94 -16.33 8.44
CA ARG A 38 15.59 -15.06 8.15
C ARG A 38 15.32 -14.02 9.23
N LEU A 39 14.06 -13.92 9.67
CA LEU A 39 13.71 -12.98 10.72
C LEU A 39 14.46 -13.29 12.01
N ASN A 40 14.60 -14.58 12.35
CA ASN A 40 15.36 -14.97 13.53
C ASN A 40 16.84 -14.64 13.40
N GLN A 41 17.35 -14.49 12.17
CA GLN A 41 18.73 -14.07 11.93
C GLN A 41 18.88 -12.56 11.83
N GLY A 42 17.79 -11.80 11.99
CA GLY A 42 17.82 -10.35 11.88
C GLY A 42 17.70 -9.82 10.47
N LEU A 43 17.30 -10.68 9.53
CA LEU A 43 17.12 -10.27 8.14
C LEU A 43 15.65 -9.94 7.89
N ILE A 44 15.36 -8.65 7.72
CA ILE A 44 13.99 -8.19 7.58
C ILE A 44 13.62 -8.24 6.09
N PRO A 45 12.56 -8.98 5.72
CA PRO A 45 12.30 -9.26 4.31
C PRO A 45 11.63 -8.13 3.54
N ILE A 46 11.22 -7.06 4.21
CA ILE A 46 10.53 -5.96 3.55
C ILE A 46 11.23 -4.65 3.87
N PHE A 47 11.17 -3.72 2.91
CA PHE A 47 11.67 -2.38 3.13
C PHE A 47 10.52 -1.51 3.65
N GLU A 48 10.67 -1.01 4.89
CA GLU A 48 9.72 -0.10 5.50
C GLU A 48 10.49 0.79 6.46
N PRO A 49 10.46 2.12 6.30
CA PRO A 49 11.27 2.99 7.14
C PRO A 49 11.03 2.76 8.63
N GLY A 50 12.12 2.59 9.38
CA GLY A 50 12.10 2.40 10.81
C GLY A 50 11.82 0.99 11.27
N LEU A 51 11.46 0.07 10.38
CA LEU A 51 11.05 -1.27 10.80
C LEU A 51 12.23 -2.14 11.19
N GLU A 52 13.31 -2.09 10.44
CA GLU A 52 14.43 -3.00 10.66
C GLU A 52 15.00 -2.87 12.06
N SER A 53 15.31 -1.65 12.49
CA SER A 53 15.88 -1.43 13.81
C SER A 53 14.88 -1.80 14.90
N LEU A 54 13.61 -1.51 14.68
CA LEU A 54 12.56 -1.82 15.65
C LEU A 54 12.45 -3.33 15.88
N VAL A 55 12.43 -4.11 14.80
CA VAL A 55 12.36 -5.56 14.90
C VAL A 55 13.60 -6.11 15.58
N LYS A 56 14.79 -5.66 15.16
CA LYS A 56 16.04 -6.17 15.71
C LYS A 56 16.15 -5.89 17.21
N GLU A 57 15.82 -4.67 17.64
CA GLU A 57 15.91 -4.30 19.03
C GLU A 57 14.95 -5.12 19.88
N ASN A 58 13.72 -5.30 19.42
CA ASN A 58 12.74 -6.03 20.20
C ASN A 58 13.00 -7.54 20.20
N HIS A 59 13.54 -8.05 19.11
CA HIS A 59 13.93 -9.46 19.05
C HIS A 59 15.09 -9.72 20.03
N ALA A 60 16.08 -8.85 20.05
CA ALA A 60 17.20 -8.99 20.96
C ALA A 60 16.75 -8.91 22.43
N ALA A 61 15.75 -8.09 22.70
CA ALA A 61 15.21 -7.94 24.06
C ALA A 61 14.25 -9.08 24.45
N GLY A 62 13.93 -9.97 23.53
CA GLY A 62 13.03 -11.08 23.81
C GLY A 62 11.55 -10.74 23.79
N ARG A 63 11.19 -9.53 23.34
CA ARG A 63 9.79 -9.11 23.31
C ARG A 63 9.05 -9.56 22.07
N ILE A 64 9.77 -9.92 21.00
CA ILE A 64 9.15 -10.45 19.79
C ILE A 64 9.90 -11.71 19.38
N ARG A 65 9.14 -12.74 19.02
CA ARG A 65 9.69 -14.03 18.59
C ARG A 65 8.98 -14.48 17.33
N PHE A 66 9.67 -15.27 16.51
CA PHE A 66 9.16 -15.75 15.24
C PHE A 66 9.23 -17.27 15.22
N THR A 67 8.14 -17.90 14.79
CA THR A 67 8.06 -19.38 14.83
C THR A 67 7.13 -19.89 13.71
N THR A 68 7.36 -21.15 13.32
CA THR A 68 6.40 -21.89 12.50
C THR A 68 5.53 -22.81 13.35
N ASP A 69 5.76 -22.88 14.66
CA ASP A 69 5.02 -23.75 15.57
C ASP A 69 3.70 -23.09 15.94
N ALA A 70 2.65 -23.40 15.17
CA ALA A 70 1.36 -22.77 15.37
C ALA A 70 0.75 -23.13 16.73
N ALA A 71 0.92 -24.38 17.20
CA ALA A 71 0.35 -24.78 18.46
C ALA A 71 0.91 -23.96 19.61
N ALA A 72 2.25 -23.83 19.67
CA ALA A 72 2.88 -23.03 20.72
C ALA A 72 2.48 -21.57 20.61
N ALA A 73 2.39 -21.06 19.38
CA ALA A 73 2.02 -19.66 19.16
C ALA A 73 0.61 -19.37 19.65
N VAL A 74 -0.35 -20.24 19.32
CA VAL A 74 -1.73 -20.06 19.76
C VAL A 74 -1.81 -20.09 21.30
N ARG A 75 -1.09 -21.01 21.92
CA ARG A 75 -1.14 -21.10 23.37
C ARG A 75 -0.54 -19.88 24.07
N HIS A 76 0.44 -19.23 23.41
CA HIS A 76 1.09 -18.07 24.00
C HIS A 76 0.14 -16.89 24.22
N GLY A 77 -0.66 -16.53 23.24
CA GLY A 77 -1.37 -15.26 23.26
C GLY A 77 -2.78 -15.33 23.78
N GLN A 78 -3.11 -14.43 24.69
CA GLN A 78 -4.49 -14.18 25.04
C GLN A 78 -5.22 -13.56 23.85
N ILE A 79 -4.53 -12.69 23.12
CA ILE A 79 -5.05 -12.04 21.93
C ILE A 79 -4.40 -12.68 20.70
N GLN A 80 -5.23 -13.11 19.76
CA GLN A 80 -4.80 -13.75 18.52
C GLN A 80 -5.10 -12.81 17.37
N MET A 81 -4.07 -12.17 16.80
CA MET A 81 -4.27 -11.21 15.70
C MET A 81 -4.12 -11.90 14.36
N ILE A 82 -5.12 -11.78 13.52
CA ILE A 82 -5.07 -12.32 12.16
C ILE A 82 -4.66 -11.19 11.21
N ALA A 83 -3.42 -11.25 10.72
CA ALA A 83 -2.87 -10.23 9.84
C ALA A 83 -2.31 -10.86 8.55
N VAL A 84 -2.91 -11.96 8.12
CA VAL A 84 -2.50 -12.61 6.87
C VAL A 84 -3.11 -11.89 5.68
N GLY A 85 -2.52 -12.10 4.50
CA GLY A 85 -2.98 -11.44 3.30
C GLY A 85 -4.34 -11.91 2.84
N THR A 86 -5.04 -11.04 2.15
CA THR A 86 -6.32 -11.33 1.51
C THR A 86 -6.19 -10.97 0.03
N PRO A 87 -5.43 -11.78 -0.74
CA PRO A 87 -5.18 -11.44 -2.13
C PRO A 87 -6.46 -11.48 -2.95
N PRO A 88 -6.48 -10.80 -4.10
CA PRO A 88 -7.67 -10.85 -4.94
C PRO A 88 -7.84 -12.24 -5.54
N GLY A 89 -9.07 -12.74 -5.56
CA GLY A 89 -9.41 -13.92 -6.29
C GLY A 89 -9.49 -13.63 -7.79
N GLU A 90 -9.76 -14.65 -8.57
CA GLU A 90 -9.85 -14.48 -10.03
C GLU A 90 -10.95 -13.50 -10.42
N ASP A 91 -12.02 -13.43 -9.64
CA ASP A 91 -13.17 -12.59 -9.94
C ASP A 91 -13.05 -11.21 -9.29
N GLY A 92 -11.94 -10.89 -8.63
CA GLY A 92 -11.72 -9.61 -7.99
C GLY A 92 -12.14 -9.56 -6.53
N SER A 93 -12.86 -10.57 -6.03
CA SER A 93 -13.22 -10.61 -4.62
C SER A 93 -12.00 -10.95 -3.77
N ALA A 94 -12.06 -10.63 -2.48
CA ALA A 94 -10.97 -10.98 -1.57
C ALA A 94 -10.97 -12.49 -1.31
N ASP A 95 -9.78 -13.09 -1.38
CA ASP A 95 -9.62 -14.51 -1.10
C ASP A 95 -9.40 -14.69 0.40
N LEU A 96 -10.34 -15.33 1.07
CA LEU A 96 -10.33 -15.48 2.52
C LEU A 96 -9.72 -16.78 3.00
N LYS A 97 -9.16 -17.60 2.10
CA LYS A 97 -8.72 -18.93 2.52
C LYS A 97 -7.64 -18.88 3.61
N TYR A 98 -6.76 -17.87 3.57
CA TYR A 98 -5.71 -17.77 4.59
C TYR A 98 -6.28 -17.33 5.92
N VAL A 99 -7.24 -16.41 5.91
CA VAL A 99 -7.90 -15.94 7.12
C VAL A 99 -8.63 -17.12 7.79
N LEU A 100 -9.36 -17.89 6.99
CA LEU A 100 -10.14 -19.02 7.54
C LEU A 100 -9.23 -20.17 8.00
N ALA A 101 -8.09 -20.35 7.34
CA ALA A 101 -7.12 -21.35 7.78
C ALA A 101 -6.55 -20.99 9.16
N VAL A 102 -6.29 -19.70 9.39
CA VAL A 102 -5.84 -19.24 10.73
C VAL A 102 -6.95 -19.49 11.76
N ALA A 103 -8.20 -19.19 11.43
CA ALA A 103 -9.32 -19.44 12.34
C ALA A 103 -9.37 -20.91 12.74
N GLU A 104 -9.23 -21.81 11.77
CA GLU A 104 -9.25 -23.24 12.07
C GLU A 104 -8.07 -23.63 12.97
N THR A 105 -6.89 -23.09 12.70
CA THR A 105 -5.71 -23.34 13.52
C THR A 105 -5.95 -22.91 14.97
N ILE A 106 -6.53 -21.72 15.14
CA ILE A 106 -6.82 -21.23 16.50
C ILE A 106 -7.79 -22.18 17.20
N GLY A 107 -8.86 -22.57 16.53
CA GLY A 107 -9.83 -23.48 17.12
C GLY A 107 -9.22 -24.83 17.47
N ARG A 108 -8.33 -25.32 16.61
CA ARG A 108 -7.70 -26.62 16.82
C ARG A 108 -6.71 -26.61 17.99
N GLU A 109 -6.00 -25.49 18.18
CA GLU A 109 -4.88 -25.47 19.10
C GLU A 109 -5.15 -24.75 20.43
N MET A 110 -6.21 -23.94 20.53
CA MET A 110 -6.42 -23.17 21.76
C MET A 110 -6.81 -24.09 22.91
N ASP A 111 -6.31 -23.75 24.11
CA ASP A 111 -6.62 -24.50 25.32
C ASP A 111 -7.04 -23.59 26.48
N SER A 112 -7.30 -22.33 26.20
CA SER A 112 -7.76 -21.33 27.16
C SER A 112 -8.58 -20.28 26.41
N PRO A 113 -9.33 -19.44 27.13
CA PRO A 113 -10.09 -18.40 26.42
C PRO A 113 -9.22 -17.46 25.60
N LYS A 114 -9.73 -17.05 24.45
CA LYS A 114 -9.00 -16.19 23.52
C LYS A 114 -9.89 -15.07 23.01
N ILE A 115 -9.26 -13.94 22.68
CA ILE A 115 -9.88 -12.89 21.87
C ILE A 115 -9.18 -12.92 20.53
N VAL A 116 -9.95 -13.14 19.48
CA VAL A 116 -9.42 -13.19 18.11
C VAL A 116 -9.71 -11.86 17.44
N VAL A 117 -8.68 -11.26 16.86
CA VAL A 117 -8.76 -9.90 16.34
C VAL A 117 -8.43 -9.93 14.85
N GLY A 118 -9.36 -9.50 14.02
CA GLY A 118 -9.13 -9.41 12.58
C GLY A 118 -8.49 -8.09 12.22
N LYS A 119 -7.20 -8.14 11.88
CA LYS A 119 -6.47 -6.97 11.38
C LYS A 119 -6.49 -6.90 9.87
N SER A 120 -6.68 -8.03 9.20
CA SER A 120 -6.70 -8.09 7.73
C SER A 120 -7.84 -7.27 7.17
N THR A 121 -7.65 -6.71 5.98
CA THR A 121 -8.72 -6.01 5.26
C THR A 121 -9.64 -7.06 4.63
N VAL A 122 -10.86 -7.13 5.10
CA VAL A 122 -11.77 -8.22 4.74
C VAL A 122 -13.18 -7.70 4.48
N PRO A 123 -13.94 -8.39 3.62
CA PRO A 123 -15.34 -8.00 3.38
C PRO A 123 -16.18 -8.09 4.64
N VAL A 124 -17.27 -7.30 4.66
CA VAL A 124 -18.24 -7.34 5.74
C VAL A 124 -18.77 -8.76 5.90
N GLY A 125 -18.80 -9.24 7.14
CA GLY A 125 -19.23 -10.59 7.46
C GLY A 125 -18.11 -11.58 7.66
N THR A 126 -16.87 -11.19 7.43
CA THR A 126 -15.74 -12.10 7.55
C THR A 126 -15.50 -12.52 9.00
N CYS A 127 -15.61 -11.59 9.96
CA CYS A 127 -15.43 -11.97 11.38
C CYS A 127 -16.46 -12.97 11.81
N GLU A 128 -17.67 -12.90 11.26
CA GLU A 128 -18.71 -13.89 11.54
C GLU A 128 -18.28 -15.27 11.02
N LYS A 129 -17.67 -15.32 9.85
CA LYS A 129 -17.17 -16.58 9.30
C LYS A 129 -16.02 -17.14 10.15
N VAL A 130 -15.14 -16.25 10.63
CA VAL A 130 -14.06 -16.65 11.51
C VAL A 130 -14.62 -17.26 12.78
N LYS A 131 -15.60 -16.60 13.37
CA LYS A 131 -16.24 -17.07 14.59
C LYS A 131 -16.88 -18.44 14.38
N ALA A 132 -17.59 -18.61 13.28
CA ALA A 132 -18.22 -19.90 12.96
C ALA A 132 -17.18 -21.00 12.76
N ARG A 133 -16.08 -20.70 12.07
CA ARG A 133 -15.02 -21.69 11.84
C ARG A 133 -14.38 -22.13 13.14
N ILE A 134 -14.13 -21.20 14.06
CA ILE A 134 -13.55 -21.56 15.35
C ILE A 134 -14.53 -22.40 16.17
N ALA A 135 -15.80 -21.97 16.21
CA ALA A 135 -16.82 -22.71 16.95
C ALA A 135 -16.96 -24.15 16.43
N GLU A 136 -16.99 -24.30 15.12
CA GLU A 136 -17.10 -25.63 14.50
C GLU A 136 -15.90 -26.51 14.87
N THR A 137 -14.70 -25.95 14.83
CA THR A 137 -13.49 -26.68 15.13
C THR A 137 -13.47 -27.10 16.60
N LEU A 138 -13.89 -26.22 17.51
CA LEU A 138 -13.96 -26.55 18.93
C LEU A 138 -15.00 -27.64 19.17
N LYS A 139 -16.12 -27.59 18.48
CA LYS A 139 -17.16 -28.60 18.62
C LYS A 139 -16.63 -29.98 18.19
N LYS A 140 -15.89 -30.03 17.10
CA LYS A 140 -15.32 -31.29 16.62
C LYS A 140 -14.30 -31.87 17.60
N ARG A 141 -13.62 -31.01 18.39
CA ARG A 141 -12.68 -31.45 19.40
C ARG A 141 -13.33 -31.80 20.73
N GLY A 142 -14.62 -31.55 20.89
CA GLY A 142 -15.27 -31.69 22.16
C GLY A 142 -14.89 -30.63 23.17
N ARG A 143 -14.49 -29.45 22.72
CA ARG A 143 -14.04 -28.37 23.59
C ARG A 143 -14.93 -27.13 23.47
N GLU A 144 -16.22 -27.32 23.39
CA GLU A 144 -17.16 -26.19 23.34
C GLU A 144 -17.15 -25.41 24.68
N ASP A 145 -16.51 -25.94 25.72
CA ASP A 145 -16.34 -25.24 26.99
C ASP A 145 -15.43 -24.02 26.87
N LEU A 146 -14.55 -23.98 25.83
CA LEU A 146 -13.59 -22.89 25.71
C LEU A 146 -14.28 -21.65 25.14
N ALA A 147 -14.16 -20.54 25.86
CA ALA A 147 -14.76 -19.28 25.47
C ALA A 147 -13.84 -18.54 24.50
N PHE A 148 -14.43 -17.83 23.54
CA PHE A 148 -13.68 -16.96 22.68
C PHE A 148 -14.60 -15.87 22.13
N ASP A 149 -13.99 -14.80 21.64
CA ASP A 149 -14.74 -13.75 20.95
C ASP A 149 -13.91 -13.33 19.74
N VAL A 150 -14.59 -12.76 18.73
CA VAL A 150 -13.93 -12.28 17.52
C VAL A 150 -14.29 -10.81 17.35
N ALA A 151 -13.27 -9.96 17.23
CA ALA A 151 -13.43 -8.54 17.04
C ALA A 151 -12.78 -8.12 15.73
N SER A 152 -13.27 -7.03 15.16
CA SER A 152 -12.65 -6.41 13.98
C SER A 152 -11.80 -5.24 14.44
N ASN A 153 -10.57 -5.16 13.95
CA ASN A 153 -9.67 -4.07 14.30
C ASN A 153 -8.84 -3.73 13.06
N PRO A 154 -9.48 -3.14 12.06
CA PRO A 154 -8.77 -2.88 10.80
C PRO A 154 -7.62 -1.91 10.99
N GLU A 155 -6.58 -2.06 10.17
CA GLU A 155 -5.42 -1.20 10.21
C GLU A 155 -5.52 -0.14 9.12
N PHE A 156 -4.91 1.02 9.37
CA PHE A 156 -4.90 2.12 8.43
C PHE A 156 -3.47 2.57 8.15
N LEU A 157 -2.55 1.63 8.14
CA LEU A 157 -1.14 1.91 7.90
C LEU A 157 -0.90 2.28 6.44
N LYS A 158 -0.02 3.26 6.22
CA LYS A 158 0.38 3.63 4.87
C LYS A 158 1.78 3.06 4.61
N GLU A 159 1.89 2.24 3.58
CA GLU A 159 3.19 1.74 3.16
C GLU A 159 4.13 2.93 2.95
N GLY A 160 5.33 2.86 3.52
CA GLY A 160 6.27 3.98 3.50
C GLY A 160 6.29 4.80 4.77
N SER A 161 5.23 4.79 5.54
CA SER A 161 5.17 5.46 6.85
C SER A 161 4.45 4.60 7.87
N ALA A 162 4.45 3.28 7.69
CA ALA A 162 3.63 2.38 8.48
C ALA A 162 4.04 2.36 9.95
N VAL A 163 5.35 2.39 10.24
CA VAL A 163 5.79 2.38 11.64
C VAL A 163 5.30 3.62 12.35
N ALA A 164 5.49 4.79 11.75
CA ALA A 164 5.03 6.05 12.36
C ALA A 164 3.51 6.07 12.53
N ASP A 165 2.77 5.60 11.52
CA ASP A 165 1.31 5.53 11.61
C ASP A 165 0.86 4.63 12.75
N CYS A 166 1.57 3.51 12.96
CA CYS A 166 1.21 2.55 13.98
C CYS A 166 1.56 3.07 15.37
N MET A 167 2.70 3.77 15.48
CA MET A 167 3.12 4.34 16.77
C MET A 167 2.24 5.51 17.21
N LYS A 168 1.77 6.31 16.26
CA LYS A 168 0.93 7.48 16.53
C LYS A 168 -0.30 7.45 15.61
N PRO A 169 -1.23 6.52 15.88
CA PRO A 169 -2.41 6.41 15.02
C PRO A 169 -3.33 7.62 15.16
N ASP A 170 -3.96 7.99 14.05
CA ASP A 170 -4.98 9.04 14.09
C ASP A 170 -6.23 8.54 14.79
N ARG A 171 -6.56 7.27 14.59
CA ARG A 171 -7.69 6.63 15.25
C ARG A 171 -7.43 5.12 15.28
N ILE A 172 -8.11 4.47 16.21
CA ILE A 172 -8.09 3.01 16.36
C ILE A 172 -9.53 2.54 16.32
N ILE A 173 -9.89 1.77 15.29
CA ILE A 173 -11.27 1.29 15.11
C ILE A 173 -11.36 -0.12 15.68
N VAL A 174 -12.34 -0.33 16.57
CA VAL A 174 -12.60 -1.65 17.13
C VAL A 174 -14.09 -1.97 16.96
N GLY A 175 -14.34 -3.08 16.29
CA GLY A 175 -15.71 -3.59 16.12
C GLY A 175 -15.96 -4.73 17.07
N THR A 176 -16.85 -4.55 18.02
CA THR A 176 -17.25 -5.58 18.95
C THR A 176 -18.58 -5.23 19.61
N SER A 177 -19.32 -6.25 20.01
CA SER A 177 -20.52 -6.06 20.82
C SER A 177 -20.31 -6.48 22.27
N SER A 178 -19.11 -6.94 22.61
CA SER A 178 -18.78 -7.44 23.94
C SER A 178 -18.07 -6.36 24.77
N GLU A 179 -18.64 -6.02 25.93
CA GLU A 179 -17.99 -5.06 26.82
C GLU A 179 -16.66 -5.60 27.33
N ASP A 180 -16.57 -6.90 27.58
CA ASP A 180 -15.32 -7.50 28.04
C ASP A 180 -14.25 -7.38 26.97
N THR A 181 -14.59 -7.67 25.72
CA THR A 181 -13.64 -7.53 24.63
C THR A 181 -13.21 -6.08 24.45
N GLU A 182 -14.16 -5.14 24.55
CA GLU A 182 -13.81 -3.73 24.45
C GLU A 182 -12.81 -3.33 25.52
N MET A 183 -12.99 -3.80 26.77
CA MET A 183 -12.07 -3.48 27.86
C MET A 183 -10.67 -4.01 27.57
N VAL A 184 -10.57 -5.24 27.06
CA VAL A 184 -9.27 -5.83 26.73
C VAL A 184 -8.61 -5.05 25.61
N MET A 185 -9.37 -4.66 24.60
CA MET A 185 -8.80 -3.88 23.48
C MET A 185 -8.34 -2.50 23.96
N ARG A 186 -9.07 -1.88 24.89
CA ARG A 186 -8.62 -0.61 25.47
C ARG A 186 -7.30 -0.78 26.22
N GLU A 187 -7.16 -1.89 26.95
CA GLU A 187 -5.92 -2.18 27.65
C GLU A 187 -4.78 -2.40 26.67
N LEU A 188 -5.05 -3.12 25.59
CA LEU A 188 -4.02 -3.38 24.55
C LEU A 188 -3.49 -2.07 23.98
N TYR A 189 -4.37 -1.13 23.68
CA TYR A 189 -4.01 0.11 23.01
C TYR A 189 -3.80 1.29 23.96
N ALA A 190 -3.83 1.05 25.27
CA ALA A 190 -3.66 2.15 26.25
C ALA A 190 -2.39 2.97 25.99
N PRO A 191 -1.23 2.36 25.64
CA PRO A 191 -0.04 3.17 25.41
C PRO A 191 -0.19 4.21 24.29
N PHE A 192 -1.14 4.00 23.37
CA PHE A 192 -1.34 4.90 22.24
C PHE A 192 -2.38 5.98 22.52
N ASN A 193 -3.07 5.89 23.65
CA ASN A 193 -4.13 6.83 24.02
C ASN A 193 -3.70 7.81 25.11
N ARG A 194 -2.41 7.94 25.36
CA ARG A 194 -1.94 8.73 26.49
C ARG A 194 -2.34 10.21 26.40
N ASN A 195 -2.31 10.76 25.19
CA ASN A 195 -2.63 12.16 25.00
C ASN A 195 -4.13 12.41 24.97
N HIS A 196 -4.85 11.58 24.23
CA HIS A 196 -6.31 11.62 24.19
C HIS A 196 -6.81 10.29 23.67
N GLU A 197 -8.09 10.03 23.87
CA GLU A 197 -8.71 8.78 23.45
C GLU A 197 -8.83 8.73 21.94
N LYS A 198 -8.21 7.73 21.34
CA LYS A 198 -8.23 7.54 19.88
C LYS A 198 -9.11 6.38 19.45
N MET A 199 -9.55 5.55 20.41
CA MET A 199 -10.34 4.38 20.08
C MET A 199 -11.78 4.75 19.78
N ILE A 200 -12.26 4.23 18.66
CA ILE A 200 -13.66 4.39 18.24
C ILE A 200 -14.25 2.99 18.17
N VAL A 201 -15.25 2.73 19.01
CA VAL A 201 -15.85 1.40 19.09
C VAL A 201 -17.17 1.41 18.36
N MET A 202 -17.41 0.37 17.57
CA MET A 202 -18.63 0.24 16.79
C MET A 202 -18.94 -1.25 16.63
N ASP A 203 -20.00 -1.57 15.91
CA ASP A 203 -20.30 -2.98 15.67
C ASP A 203 -19.29 -3.57 14.68
N VAL A 204 -19.23 -4.90 14.65
CA VAL A 204 -18.23 -5.60 13.86
C VAL A 204 -18.38 -5.31 12.36
N ARG A 205 -19.61 -5.36 11.84
CA ARG A 205 -19.82 -5.15 10.42
C ARG A 205 -19.44 -3.73 9.99
N SER A 206 -19.77 -2.75 10.82
CA SER A 206 -19.41 -1.36 10.53
C SER A 206 -17.90 -1.16 10.55
N ALA A 207 -17.20 -1.81 11.47
CA ALA A 207 -15.75 -1.73 11.52
C ALA A 207 -15.11 -2.32 10.25
N GLU A 208 -15.61 -3.48 9.82
CA GLU A 208 -15.10 -4.10 8.58
C GLU A 208 -15.33 -3.18 7.39
N PHE A 209 -16.52 -2.57 7.32
CA PHE A 209 -16.86 -1.70 6.20
C PHE A 209 -16.05 -0.41 6.21
N THR A 210 -15.74 0.10 7.40
CA THR A 210 -15.00 1.36 7.55
C THR A 210 -13.66 1.32 6.79
N LYS A 211 -12.97 0.19 6.85
CA LYS A 211 -11.69 0.08 6.17
C LYS A 211 -11.84 0.23 4.65
N TYR A 212 -12.83 -0.46 4.09
CA TYR A 212 -13.06 -0.35 2.65
C TYR A 212 -13.51 1.06 2.27
N ALA A 213 -14.39 1.62 3.07
CA ALA A 213 -14.88 2.97 2.79
C ALA A 213 -13.74 3.99 2.81
N UNK A 214 -12.83 3.88 3.59
CA UNK A 214 -11.79 4.66 3.69
C UNK A 214 -11.01 4.65 2.54
N ASN A 215 -10.61 3.44 2.28
CA ASN A 215 -9.71 3.36 1.11
C ASN A 215 -10.39 3.79 -0.18
N CYS A 216 -11.64 3.46 -0.32
CA CYS A 216 -12.37 3.87 -1.53
C CYS A 216 -12.57 5.38 -1.60
N MET A 217 -12.75 6.03 -0.46
CA MET A 217 -12.82 7.49 -0.46
C MET A 217 -11.50 8.10 -0.91
N LEU A 218 -10.38 7.57 -0.42
CA LEU A 218 -9.08 8.07 -0.82
C LEU A 218 -8.83 7.83 -2.30
N ALA A 219 -9.18 6.65 -2.80
CA ALA A 219 -9.05 6.36 -4.23
C ALA A 219 -9.91 7.29 -5.07
N THR A 220 -11.11 7.62 -4.57
CA THR A 220 -12.00 8.54 -5.26
C THR A 220 -11.38 9.92 -5.37
N LYS A 221 -10.74 10.41 -4.31
CA LYS A 221 -10.08 11.71 -4.34
C LYS A 221 -9.00 11.74 -5.42
N ILE A 222 -8.22 10.67 -5.52
CA ILE A 222 -7.14 10.60 -6.51
C ILE A 222 -7.74 10.61 -7.93
N SER A 223 -8.72 9.75 -8.20
CA SER A 223 -9.31 9.68 -9.52
C SER A 223 -10.06 10.96 -9.89
N PHE A 224 -10.71 11.60 -8.90
CA PHE A 224 -11.35 12.88 -9.15
C PHE A 224 -10.32 13.91 -9.59
N MET A 225 -9.20 14.01 -8.87
CA MET A 225 -8.18 15.01 -9.22
C MET A 225 -7.55 14.71 -10.58
N ASN A 226 -7.36 13.43 -10.91
CA ASN A 226 -6.82 13.08 -12.21
C ASN A 226 -7.78 13.41 -13.34
N GLU A 227 -9.07 13.19 -13.11
CA GLU A 227 -10.07 13.58 -14.11
C GLU A 227 -10.08 15.10 -14.29
N MET A 228 -10.04 15.84 -13.19
CA MET A 228 -10.00 17.31 -13.26
C MET A 228 -8.71 17.78 -13.92
N ALA A 229 -7.59 17.09 -13.67
CA ALA A 229 -6.32 17.45 -14.30
C ALA A 229 -6.40 17.32 -15.82
N ASN A 230 -6.95 16.22 -16.30
CA ASN A 230 -7.06 16.01 -17.74
C ASN A 230 -7.99 17.04 -18.37
N LEU A 231 -9.08 17.35 -17.69
CA LEU A 231 -9.99 18.39 -18.18
C LEU A 231 -9.33 19.77 -18.14
N ALA A 232 -8.54 20.06 -17.11
CA ALA A 232 -7.85 21.34 -17.00
C ALA A 232 -6.95 21.60 -18.22
N GLU A 233 -6.27 20.54 -18.69
CA GLU A 233 -5.43 20.70 -19.89
C GLU A 233 -6.25 21.15 -21.10
N GLN A 234 -7.47 20.63 -21.25
CA GLN A 234 -8.34 20.99 -22.35
C GLN A 234 -8.87 22.41 -22.23
N LEU A 235 -8.97 22.90 -20.99
CA LEU A 235 -9.55 24.21 -20.73
C LEU A 235 -8.50 25.31 -20.55
N GLY A 236 -7.20 24.96 -20.60
CA GLY A 236 -6.14 25.94 -20.38
C GLY A 236 -5.95 26.32 -18.94
N ALA A 237 -6.44 25.52 -18.00
CA ALA A 237 -6.26 25.77 -16.58
C ALA A 237 -5.05 25.00 -16.05
N ASP A 238 -4.60 25.36 -14.84
CA ASP A 238 -3.47 24.72 -14.18
C ASP A 238 -4.00 23.99 -12.96
N ILE A 239 -3.91 22.67 -13.00
CA ILE A 239 -4.48 21.85 -11.91
C ILE A 239 -3.82 22.14 -10.55
N GLU A 240 -2.56 22.54 -10.54
CA GLU A 240 -1.90 22.84 -9.27
C GLU A 240 -2.50 24.11 -8.63
N GLU A 241 -2.89 25.09 -9.44
CA GLU A 241 -3.59 26.24 -8.92
C GLU A 241 -5.01 25.86 -8.47
N VAL A 242 -5.67 25.03 -9.25
CA VAL A 242 -7.01 24.54 -8.87
C VAL A 242 -6.93 23.79 -7.55
N ARG A 243 -5.93 22.99 -7.39
CA ARG A 243 -5.72 22.24 -6.15
C ARG A 243 -5.59 23.17 -4.93
N UNK A 244 -4.91 24.05 -5.20
CA UNK A 244 -4.73 24.96 -4.26
C UNK A 244 -5.87 25.63 -3.87
N GLY A 245 -6.67 26.01 -4.80
CA GLY A 245 -7.91 26.75 -4.60
C GLY A 245 -8.97 25.93 -3.86
N ILE A 246 -9.25 24.72 -4.36
CA ILE A 246 -10.29 23.92 -3.73
C ILE A 246 -9.86 23.41 -2.36
N GLY A 247 -8.56 23.16 -2.17
CA GLY A 247 -8.07 22.67 -0.88
C GLY A 247 -8.20 23.68 0.24
N SER A 248 -8.30 24.96 -0.11
CA SER A 248 -8.45 26.01 0.91
C SER A 248 -9.80 25.97 1.60
N ASP A 249 -10.75 25.25 1.04
CA ASP A 249 -12.05 25.06 1.69
C ASP A 249 -11.90 23.96 2.75
N PRO A 250 -12.20 24.27 4.04
CA PRO A 250 -12.02 23.28 5.11
C PRO A 250 -12.87 22.02 4.90
N ARG A 251 -13.91 22.09 4.09
CA ARG A 251 -14.73 20.91 3.81
C ARG A 251 -14.00 19.93 2.89
N ILE A 252 -12.94 20.36 2.21
CA ILE A 252 -12.15 19.53 1.32
C ILE A 252 -10.76 19.28 1.92
N GLY A 253 -10.03 20.36 2.22
CA GLY A 253 -8.67 20.26 2.72
C GLY A 253 -7.67 19.97 1.62
N TYR A 254 -6.37 20.02 2.00
CA TYR A 254 -5.30 19.88 1.02
C TYR A 254 -4.77 18.46 0.86
N HIS A 255 -5.20 17.55 1.71
CA HIS A 255 -4.62 16.21 1.75
C HIS A 255 -5.23 15.32 0.68
N PHE A 256 -4.37 14.55 0.03
CA PHE A 256 -4.78 13.48 -0.87
C PHE A 256 -5.49 13.95 -2.13
N ILE A 257 -5.22 15.21 -2.53
CA ILE A 257 -5.79 15.75 -3.78
C ILE A 257 -4.67 16.15 -4.74
N TYR A 258 -3.71 15.24 -4.95
CA TYR A 258 -2.59 15.45 -5.86
C TYR A 258 -2.84 14.72 -7.17
N PRO A 259 -2.76 15.42 -8.30
CA PRO A 259 -2.86 14.74 -9.60
C PRO A 259 -1.56 14.00 -9.92
N GLY A 260 -1.66 12.99 -10.77
CA GLY A 260 -0.50 12.21 -11.16
C GLY A 260 -0.89 11.13 -12.16
N LEU A 261 -0.23 9.99 -12.04
CA LEU A 261 -0.40 8.88 -12.99
C LEU A 261 -1.36 7.81 -12.48
N GLY A 262 -2.10 8.11 -11.43
CA GLY A 262 -3.00 7.14 -10.85
C GLY A 262 -2.38 6.43 -9.67
N TYR A 263 -3.23 5.68 -8.96
CA TYR A 263 -2.78 4.94 -7.77
C TYR A 263 -2.41 3.52 -8.15
N GLY A 264 -1.47 2.96 -7.40
CA GLY A 264 -1.09 1.56 -7.49
C GLY A 264 -0.96 1.00 -6.09
N GLY A 265 -0.09 0.00 -5.93
CA GLY A 265 0.18 -0.61 -4.64
C GLY A 265 -0.72 -1.79 -4.35
N SER A 266 -0.62 -2.30 -3.12
CA SER A 266 -1.30 -3.51 -2.71
C SER A 266 -2.72 -3.28 -2.21
N CYS A 267 -3.11 -2.03 -1.94
CA CYS A 267 -4.36 -1.77 -1.24
C CYS A 267 -5.44 -1.16 -2.13
N PHE A 268 -5.22 0.06 -2.66
CA PHE A 268 -6.30 0.75 -3.36
C PHE A 268 -6.86 -0.05 -4.54
N PRO A 269 -6.02 -0.57 -5.47
CA PRO A 269 -6.63 -1.31 -6.58
C PRO A 269 -7.41 -2.53 -6.12
N LYS A 270 -6.82 -3.28 -5.19
CA LYS A 270 -7.44 -4.49 -4.67
C LYS A 270 -8.74 -4.15 -3.93
N ASP A 271 -8.71 -3.14 -3.07
CA ASP A 271 -9.85 -2.84 -2.21
C ASP A 271 -11.01 -2.23 -2.99
N VAL A 272 -10.72 -1.38 -3.98
CA VAL A 272 -11.79 -0.83 -4.83
C VAL A 272 -12.49 -1.97 -5.58
N ARG A 273 -11.71 -2.87 -6.19
CA ARG A 273 -12.28 -4.00 -6.91
C ARG A 273 -13.09 -4.92 -5.99
N ALA A 274 -12.54 -5.17 -4.80
CA ALA A 274 -13.23 -6.06 -3.85
C ALA A 274 -14.56 -5.46 -3.40
N LEU A 275 -14.61 -4.15 -3.18
CA LEU A 275 -15.87 -3.53 -2.76
C LEU A 275 -16.88 -3.52 -3.90
N ILE A 276 -16.43 -3.30 -5.13
CA ILE A 276 -17.32 -3.41 -6.29
C ILE A 276 -17.92 -4.82 -6.34
N LYS A 277 -17.09 -5.84 -6.12
CA LYS A 277 -17.54 -7.23 -6.15
C LYS A 277 -18.51 -7.53 -5.02
N THR A 278 -18.20 -7.03 -3.83
CA THR A 278 -19.11 -7.16 -2.67
C THR A 278 -20.47 -6.55 -2.98
N ALA A 279 -20.48 -5.37 -3.60
CA ALA A 279 -21.73 -4.70 -3.98
C ALA A 279 -22.54 -5.56 -4.96
N GLU A 280 -21.86 -6.16 -5.94
CA GLU A 280 -22.55 -7.05 -6.89
C GLU A 280 -23.22 -8.20 -6.17
N GLY A 281 -22.58 -8.72 -5.14
CA GLY A 281 -23.12 -9.84 -4.36
C GLY A 281 -24.41 -9.52 -3.65
N VAL A 282 -24.68 -8.24 -3.38
CA VAL A 282 -25.96 -7.80 -2.81
C VAL A 282 -26.79 -7.05 -3.84
N LYS A 283 -26.46 -7.20 -5.11
CA LYS A 283 -27.20 -6.63 -6.25
C LYS A 283 -27.25 -5.10 -6.19
N PHE A 284 -26.16 -4.49 -5.75
CA PHE A 284 -26.01 -3.04 -5.72
C PHE A 284 -25.01 -2.61 -6.76
N ASP A 285 -25.36 -1.65 -7.60
CA ASP A 285 -24.46 -1.13 -8.64
C ASP A 285 -23.62 -0.01 -8.06
N ALA A 286 -22.36 -0.29 -7.77
CA ALA A 286 -21.42 0.69 -7.22
C ALA A 286 -20.87 1.57 -8.35
N LYS A 287 -21.74 2.40 -8.92
CA LYS A 287 -21.42 3.21 -10.10
C LYS A 287 -20.21 4.09 -9.87
N LEU A 288 -20.14 4.76 -8.74
CA LEU A 288 -19.05 5.68 -8.46
C LEU A 288 -17.71 4.94 -8.41
N LEU A 289 -17.69 3.80 -7.72
CA LEU A 289 -16.44 3.03 -7.59
C LEU A 289 -15.99 2.48 -8.94
N ARG A 290 -16.95 2.05 -9.78
CA ARG A 290 -16.58 1.59 -11.11
C ARG A 290 -15.95 2.73 -11.92
N ALA A 291 -16.49 3.94 -11.81
CA ALA A 291 -15.93 5.10 -12.48
C ALA A 291 -14.53 5.44 -11.94
N VAL A 292 -14.34 5.32 -10.63
CA VAL A 292 -13.03 5.57 -10.00
C VAL A 292 -11.98 4.63 -10.57
N GLU A 293 -12.29 3.34 -10.63
CA GLU A 293 -11.35 2.36 -11.17
C GLU A 293 -11.09 2.59 -12.65
N GLU A 294 -12.13 2.88 -13.40
CA GLU A 294 -12.01 3.13 -14.84
C GLU A 294 -11.10 4.33 -15.10
N ARG A 295 -11.29 5.41 -14.35
CA ARG A 295 -10.43 6.59 -14.50
C ARG A 295 -8.99 6.26 -14.11
N ASN A 296 -8.79 5.48 -13.07
CA ASN A 296 -7.44 5.14 -12.65
C ASN A 296 -6.71 4.31 -13.70
N ASN A 297 -7.40 3.36 -14.29
CA ASN A 297 -6.78 2.54 -15.33
C ASN A 297 -6.40 3.39 -16.55
N ALA A 298 -7.27 4.31 -16.95
CA ALA A 298 -6.97 5.19 -18.07
C ALA A 298 -5.83 6.15 -17.73
N GLN A 299 -5.74 6.57 -16.47
CA GLN A 299 -4.71 7.54 -16.07
C GLN A 299 -3.30 6.97 -16.20
N LYS A 300 -3.14 5.68 -16.02
CA LYS A 300 -1.81 5.06 -16.09
C LYS A 300 -1.19 5.18 -17.48
N SER A 301 -2.00 5.43 -18.52
CA SER A 301 -1.50 5.56 -19.89
C SER A 301 -1.22 7.00 -20.29
N VAL A 302 -1.52 7.96 -19.44
CA VAL A 302 -1.46 9.37 -19.86
C VAL A 302 -0.03 9.80 -20.21
N LEU A 303 0.96 9.36 -19.43
CA LEU A 303 2.33 9.78 -19.71
C LEU A 303 2.84 9.18 -21.01
N PHE A 304 2.53 7.91 -21.28
CA PHE A 304 2.90 7.31 -22.56
C PHE A 304 2.25 8.05 -23.71
N ASP A 305 0.99 8.43 -23.57
CA ASP A 305 0.31 9.16 -24.66
C ASP A 305 1.02 10.47 -24.96
N LYS A 306 1.48 11.19 -23.93
CA LYS A 306 2.19 12.44 -24.12
C LYS A 306 3.54 12.22 -24.83
N VAL A 307 4.25 11.17 -24.43
CA VAL A 307 5.53 10.81 -25.05
C VAL A 307 5.32 10.45 -26.52
N ASN A 308 4.33 9.61 -26.78
CA ASN A 308 4.04 9.15 -28.14
C ASN A 308 3.65 10.31 -29.04
N HIS A 309 2.87 11.23 -28.50
CA HIS A 309 2.46 12.42 -29.26
C HIS A 309 3.66 13.31 -29.59
N TYR A 310 4.52 13.54 -28.62
CA TYR A 310 5.69 14.42 -28.80
C TYR A 310 6.62 13.88 -29.89
N PHE A 311 6.87 12.58 -29.92
CA PHE A 311 7.76 11.96 -30.90
C PHE A 311 7.00 11.47 -32.13
N LYS A 312 5.73 11.85 -32.28
CA LYS A 312 4.91 11.57 -33.46
C LYS A 312 4.88 10.09 -33.82
N GLY A 313 4.83 9.25 -32.79
CA GLY A 313 4.76 7.80 -32.94
C GLY A 313 6.08 7.13 -33.27
N ALA A 314 7.16 7.87 -33.40
CA ALA A 314 8.46 7.30 -33.81
C ALA A 314 9.27 6.91 -32.59
N LEU A 315 8.82 5.87 -31.88
CA LEU A 315 9.49 5.45 -30.64
C LEU A 315 10.48 4.31 -30.83
N ARG A 316 10.39 3.59 -31.93
CA ARG A 316 11.25 2.44 -32.16
C ARG A 316 12.72 2.85 -32.14
N GLY A 317 13.51 2.15 -31.35
CA GLY A 317 14.95 2.42 -31.26
C GLY A 317 15.31 3.55 -30.32
N LYS A 318 14.32 4.27 -29.77
CA LYS A 318 14.62 5.34 -28.83
C LYS A 318 14.82 4.74 -27.44
N THR A 319 15.53 5.50 -26.60
CA THR A 319 15.83 5.10 -25.22
C THR A 319 15.26 6.17 -24.28
N PHE A 320 14.56 5.73 -23.27
CA PHE A 320 13.94 6.64 -22.30
C PHE A 320 14.47 6.41 -20.92
N ALA A 321 14.84 7.48 -20.24
CA ALA A 321 15.19 7.44 -18.83
C ALA A 321 13.89 7.42 -18.01
N VAL A 322 13.77 6.48 -17.08
CA VAL A 322 12.62 6.42 -16.19
C VAL A 322 13.10 6.57 -14.76
N TRP A 323 12.67 7.64 -14.11
CA TRP A 323 12.96 7.88 -12.70
C TRP A 323 11.73 7.51 -11.89
N GLY A 324 11.89 6.51 -11.03
CA GLY A 324 10.80 6.06 -10.17
C GLY A 324 10.11 4.82 -10.72
N LEU A 325 10.22 3.73 -9.96
CA LEU A 325 9.60 2.45 -10.32
C LEU A 325 8.53 2.05 -9.32
N ALA A 326 8.76 2.34 -8.02
CA ALA A 326 7.78 2.05 -6.98
C ALA A 326 6.51 2.86 -7.19
N PHE A 327 5.38 2.34 -6.71
CA PHE A 327 4.11 3.02 -6.93
C PHE A 327 4.01 4.36 -6.17
N LYS A 328 4.82 4.55 -5.15
CA LYS A 328 4.93 5.82 -4.42
C LYS A 328 6.28 5.85 -3.71
N PRO A 329 6.69 7.01 -3.15
CA PRO A 329 7.96 7.08 -2.44
C PRO A 329 7.98 6.24 -1.16
N ASN A 330 9.19 5.92 -0.71
CA ASN A 330 9.46 5.29 0.59
C ASN A 330 9.02 3.84 0.68
N THR A 331 8.88 3.18 -0.48
CA THR A 331 8.59 1.76 -0.55
C THR A 331 9.31 1.18 -1.76
N ASP A 332 9.46 -0.13 -1.79
CA ASP A 332 9.99 -0.84 -2.95
C ASP A 332 8.88 -1.53 -3.74
N ASP A 333 7.63 -1.28 -3.41
CA ASP A 333 6.47 -2.02 -3.95
C ASP A 333 6.14 -1.53 -5.35
N MET A 334 6.14 -2.44 -6.31
CA MET A 334 5.80 -2.11 -7.69
C MET A 334 4.45 -2.67 -8.12
N ARG A 335 3.68 -3.24 -7.20
CA ARG A 335 2.38 -3.82 -7.57
C ARG A 335 1.48 -2.74 -8.15
N GLU A 336 1.00 -2.99 -9.36
CA GLU A 336 0.14 -2.07 -10.12
C GLU A 336 0.68 -0.65 -10.25
N ALA A 337 2.00 -0.51 -10.18
CA ALA A 337 2.64 0.81 -10.30
C ALA A 337 2.46 1.35 -11.73
N PRO A 338 2.17 2.64 -11.86
CA PRO A 338 2.08 3.26 -13.20
C PRO A 338 3.34 3.12 -14.02
N SER A 339 4.52 3.03 -13.40
CA SER A 339 5.77 2.82 -14.13
C SER A 339 5.71 1.53 -14.96
N ARG A 340 5.02 0.50 -14.46
CA ARG A 340 4.90 -0.75 -15.20
C ARG A 340 4.11 -0.55 -16.49
N THR A 341 2.99 0.14 -16.39
CA THR A 341 2.19 0.44 -17.57
C THR A 341 3.00 1.22 -18.60
N LEU A 342 3.75 2.21 -18.15
CA LEU A 342 4.57 3.03 -19.03
C LEU A 342 5.66 2.20 -19.69
N MET A 343 6.43 1.47 -18.90
CA MET A 343 7.55 0.70 -19.47
C MET A 343 7.07 -0.35 -20.46
N GLU A 344 5.99 -1.04 -20.11
CA GLU A 344 5.47 -2.08 -20.99
C GLU A 344 4.97 -1.48 -22.31
N ALA A 345 4.36 -0.29 -22.27
CA ALA A 345 3.94 0.39 -23.48
C ALA A 345 5.14 0.85 -24.32
N LEU A 346 6.20 1.33 -23.67
CA LEU A 346 7.40 1.75 -24.39
C LEU A 346 8.05 0.55 -25.08
N TRP A 347 8.17 -0.57 -24.38
CA TRP A 347 8.75 -1.78 -24.98
C TRP A 347 7.91 -2.27 -26.15
N ALA A 348 6.58 -2.25 -26.00
CA ALA A 348 5.68 -2.66 -27.09
C ALA A 348 5.86 -1.76 -28.32
N ALA A 349 6.25 -0.52 -28.11
CA ALA A 349 6.51 0.42 -29.21
C ALA A 349 7.93 0.32 -29.77
N GLY A 350 8.74 -0.60 -29.23
CA GLY A 350 10.10 -0.81 -29.73
C GLY A 350 11.16 0.05 -29.06
N ALA A 351 10.83 0.72 -27.97
CA ALA A 351 11.77 1.59 -27.26
C ALA A 351 12.49 0.82 -26.16
N LYS A 352 13.56 1.42 -25.65
CA LYS A 352 14.34 0.90 -24.54
C LYS A 352 14.19 1.82 -23.33
N VAL A 353 14.41 1.23 -22.14
CA VAL A 353 14.27 1.96 -20.89
C VAL A 353 15.56 1.86 -20.08
N GLN A 354 16.04 3.00 -19.57
CA GLN A 354 17.10 3.10 -18.57
C GLN A 354 16.45 3.62 -17.30
N ALA A 355 16.32 2.76 -16.29
CA ALA A 355 15.51 3.05 -15.12
C ALA A 355 16.34 3.21 -13.85
N TYR A 356 15.86 4.08 -12.98
CA TYR A 356 16.44 4.25 -11.65
C TYR A 356 15.34 4.44 -10.62
N ASP A 357 15.50 3.77 -9.47
CA ASP A 357 14.64 3.95 -8.31
C ASP A 357 15.50 3.69 -7.08
N PRO A 358 15.39 4.54 -6.03
CA PRO A 358 16.23 4.32 -4.85
C PRO A 358 16.02 2.98 -4.15
N GLU A 359 14.83 2.37 -4.26
CA GLU A 359 14.53 1.16 -3.50
C GLU A 359 13.98 0.00 -4.33
N ALA A 360 13.45 0.25 -5.53
CA ALA A 360 12.64 -0.77 -6.21
C ALA A 360 13.35 -1.48 -7.34
N MET A 361 14.64 -1.27 -7.54
CA MET A 361 15.29 -1.90 -8.70
C MET A 361 15.35 -3.41 -8.59
N GLN A 362 15.54 -3.96 -7.39
CA GLN A 362 15.52 -5.42 -7.22
C GLN A 362 14.15 -5.99 -7.54
N GLU A 363 13.09 -5.29 -7.11
CA GLU A 363 11.73 -5.73 -7.43
C GLU A 363 11.49 -5.71 -8.93
N CYS A 364 11.97 -4.66 -9.59
CA CYS A 364 11.84 -4.54 -11.04
C CYS A 364 12.54 -5.70 -11.75
N GLN A 365 13.75 -6.01 -11.30
CA GLN A 365 14.51 -7.13 -11.88
C GLN A 365 13.77 -8.45 -11.69
N ALA A 366 13.17 -8.65 -10.49
CA ALA A 366 12.44 -9.88 -10.22
C ALA A 366 11.21 -10.00 -11.12
N ILE A 367 10.53 -8.89 -11.38
CA ILE A 367 9.32 -8.91 -12.21
C ILE A 367 9.64 -9.19 -13.68
N TYR A 368 10.67 -8.51 -14.21
CA TYR A 368 10.90 -8.49 -15.65
C TYR A 368 12.06 -9.37 -16.11
N GLY A 369 12.90 -9.81 -15.17
CA GLY A 369 14.07 -10.59 -15.54
C GLY A 369 15.09 -9.76 -16.33
N LEU A 370 15.97 -10.45 -17.03
CA LEU A 370 16.94 -9.81 -17.90
C LEU A 370 16.29 -9.53 -19.25
N ARG A 371 16.32 -8.27 -19.66
CA ARG A 371 15.77 -7.86 -20.94
C ARG A 371 16.79 -6.98 -21.65
N GLU A 372 16.85 -7.12 -22.97
CA GLU A 372 17.74 -6.26 -23.76
C GLU A 372 17.27 -4.81 -23.77
N ASP A 373 15.97 -4.59 -23.51
CA ASP A 373 15.38 -3.26 -23.56
C ASP A 373 15.15 -2.65 -22.17
N LEU A 374 15.82 -3.20 -21.14
CA LEU A 374 15.77 -2.65 -19.78
C LEU A 374 17.14 -2.63 -19.17
N LEU A 375 17.64 -1.44 -18.86
CA LEU A 375 18.88 -1.27 -18.11
C LEU A 375 18.55 -0.61 -16.77
N LEU A 376 18.85 -1.30 -15.68
CA LEU A 376 18.67 -0.75 -14.35
C LEU A 376 19.97 -0.07 -13.94
N CYS A 377 19.90 1.23 -13.66
CA CYS A 377 21.07 2.07 -13.47
C CYS A 377 21.36 2.31 -12.00
N GLY A 378 22.65 2.47 -11.68
CA GLY A 378 23.06 2.64 -10.29
C GLY A 378 22.77 3.99 -9.70
N THR A 379 22.60 5.02 -10.54
CA THR A 379 22.27 6.37 -10.08
C THR A 379 21.24 6.98 -11.00
N LYS A 380 20.56 8.02 -10.52
CA LYS A 380 19.59 8.72 -11.35
C LYS A 380 20.29 9.42 -12.52
N GLU A 381 21.52 9.86 -12.32
CA GLU A 381 22.30 10.51 -13.39
C GLU A 381 22.68 9.50 -14.49
N ALA A 382 23.05 8.28 -14.09
CA ALA A 382 23.41 7.27 -15.08
C ALA A 382 22.23 6.92 -15.99
N ALA A 383 21.01 6.98 -15.46
CA ALA A 383 19.83 6.68 -16.26
C ALA A 383 19.62 7.68 -17.39
N LEU A 384 20.13 8.90 -17.23
CA LEU A 384 19.93 9.96 -18.21
C LEU A 384 20.83 9.84 -19.44
N ARG A 385 21.96 9.15 -19.31
CA ARG A 385 23.00 9.19 -20.35
C ARG A 385 22.49 8.65 -21.68
N GLY A 386 22.48 9.52 -22.68
CA GLY A 386 22.07 9.14 -24.03
C GLY A 386 20.61 8.87 -24.19
N ALA A 387 19.81 9.11 -23.17
CA ALA A 387 18.37 8.90 -23.28
C ALA A 387 17.73 10.01 -24.11
N ASP A 388 16.66 9.66 -24.81
CA ASP A 388 15.96 10.64 -25.65
C ASP A 388 15.06 11.55 -24.83
N ALA A 389 14.64 11.15 -23.65
CA ALA A 389 13.82 11.96 -22.76
C ALA A 389 13.86 11.42 -21.36
N LEU A 390 13.49 12.23 -20.38
CA LEU A 390 13.33 11.81 -19.00
C LEU A 390 11.85 11.70 -18.65
N LEU A 391 11.45 10.56 -18.13
CA LEU A 391 10.09 10.27 -17.70
C LEU A 391 10.09 10.01 -16.20
N ILE A 392 9.25 10.74 -15.46
CA ILE A 392 9.22 10.62 -13.99
C ILE A 392 7.90 10.00 -13.55
N CYS A 393 7.98 8.87 -12.84
CA CYS A 393 6.80 8.11 -12.45
C CYS A 393 6.53 8.10 -10.95
N THR A 394 7.55 8.37 -10.12
CA THR A 394 7.41 8.36 -8.67
C THR A 394 8.08 9.61 -8.12
N GLU A 395 7.44 10.23 -7.13
CA GLU A 395 7.89 11.52 -6.62
C GLU A 395 8.87 11.40 -5.45
N TRP A 396 9.93 10.59 -5.64
CA TRP A 396 10.97 10.49 -4.62
C TRP A 396 11.59 11.85 -4.32
N LYS A 397 11.90 12.07 -3.06
CA LYS A 397 12.51 13.33 -2.63
C LYS A 397 13.79 13.65 -3.39
N SER A 398 14.59 12.61 -3.67
CA SER A 398 15.88 12.80 -4.35
C SER A 398 15.73 13.26 -5.79
N PHE A 399 14.53 13.22 -6.36
CA PHE A 399 14.30 13.70 -7.74
C PHE A 399 13.93 15.17 -7.81
N ARG A 400 13.70 15.83 -6.66
CA ARG A 400 13.08 17.15 -6.65
C ARG A 400 14.02 18.27 -7.06
N ALA A 401 15.34 18.10 -6.83
CA ALA A 401 16.29 19.19 -7.10
C ALA A 401 17.52 18.68 -7.86
N PRO A 402 17.34 18.20 -9.10
CA PRO A 402 18.50 17.77 -9.87
C PRO A 402 19.26 18.96 -10.41
N SER A 403 20.48 18.71 -10.92
CA SER A 403 21.16 19.72 -11.72
C SER A 403 20.50 19.71 -13.11
N PHE A 404 19.72 20.74 -13.41
CA PHE A 404 19.03 20.81 -14.68
C PHE A 404 20.01 20.99 -15.85
N ASP A 405 21.13 21.67 -15.61
CA ASP A 405 22.18 21.80 -16.66
C ASP A 405 22.76 20.41 -16.98
N ALA A 406 23.08 19.63 -15.97
CA ALA A 406 23.62 18.30 -16.19
C ALA A 406 22.60 17.39 -16.86
N LEU A 407 21.35 17.52 -16.48
CA LEU A 407 20.26 16.75 -17.06
C LEU A 407 20.11 17.07 -18.55
N LYS A 408 20.12 18.35 -18.88
CA LYS A 408 20.01 18.80 -20.25
C LYS A 408 21.18 18.25 -21.09
N ASP A 409 22.39 18.31 -20.54
CA ASP A 409 23.57 17.83 -21.26
C ASP A 409 23.54 16.33 -21.50
N ALA A 410 22.98 15.57 -20.56
CA ALA A 410 22.98 14.11 -20.66
C ALA A 410 21.95 13.58 -21.65
N LEU A 411 20.84 14.29 -21.80
CA LEU A 411 19.76 13.83 -22.66
C LEU A 411 20.02 14.17 -24.12
N THR A 412 19.65 13.27 -25.02
CA THR A 412 19.73 13.52 -26.45
C THR A 412 18.74 14.61 -26.86
N THR A 413 17.53 14.54 -26.32
CA THR A 413 16.53 15.59 -26.51
C THR A 413 16.20 16.17 -25.14
N PRO A 414 16.35 17.49 -24.95
CA PRO A 414 16.13 18.06 -23.61
C PRO A 414 14.64 18.24 -23.33
N VAL A 415 13.98 17.13 -22.98
CA VAL A 415 12.56 17.13 -22.69
C VAL A 415 12.29 16.22 -21.47
N ILE A 416 11.43 16.69 -20.58
CA ILE A 416 10.99 15.97 -19.40
C ILE A 416 9.49 15.73 -19.47
N PHE A 417 9.08 14.49 -19.19
CA PHE A 417 7.67 14.14 -19.02
C PHE A 417 7.50 13.75 -17.57
N ASP A 418 6.87 14.62 -16.80
CA ASP A 418 6.81 14.53 -15.35
C ASP A 418 5.41 14.08 -14.92
N GLY A 419 5.29 12.83 -14.51
CA GLY A 419 4.01 12.26 -14.12
C GLY A 419 3.57 12.63 -12.71
N ARG A 420 4.39 13.38 -11.97
CA ARG A 420 4.09 13.70 -10.56
C ARG A 420 4.18 15.20 -10.26
N ASN A 421 4.34 16.01 -11.28
CA ASN A 421 4.36 17.47 -11.14
C ASN A 421 5.38 17.95 -10.10
N LEU A 422 6.61 17.43 -10.22
CA LEU A 422 7.66 17.78 -9.27
C LEU A 422 8.18 19.19 -9.45
N TYR A 423 8.16 19.72 -10.67
CA TYR A 423 8.88 20.93 -11.01
C TYR A 423 7.94 22.07 -11.39
N ASP A 424 8.42 23.29 -11.17
CA ASP A 424 7.74 24.48 -11.62
C ASP A 424 8.03 24.67 -13.13
N PRO A 425 7.01 24.67 -13.97
CA PRO A 425 7.24 24.82 -15.41
C PRO A 425 8.06 26.06 -15.76
N LYS A 426 7.87 27.15 -15.02
CA LYS A 426 8.60 28.39 -15.31
C LYS A 426 10.09 28.24 -15.07
N VAL A 427 10.46 27.48 -14.03
CA VAL A 427 11.87 27.23 -13.72
C VAL A 427 12.49 26.36 -14.82
N ILE A 428 11.79 25.30 -15.21
CA ILE A 428 12.33 24.40 -16.24
C ILE A 428 12.55 25.11 -17.54
N ALA A 429 11.62 26.00 -17.92
CA ALA A 429 11.72 26.74 -19.17
C ALA A 429 13.01 27.57 -19.26
N ARG A 430 13.46 28.09 -18.12
CA ARG A 430 14.69 28.90 -18.08
C ARG A 430 15.93 28.12 -18.48
N TYR A 431 15.90 26.79 -18.32
CA TYR A 431 17.04 25.94 -18.68
C TYR A 431 17.01 25.51 -20.14
N GLY A 432 15.97 25.88 -20.88
CA GLY A 432 15.85 25.46 -22.26
C GLY A 432 15.44 24.01 -22.39
N ILE A 433 14.69 23.50 -21.42
CA ILE A 433 14.20 22.12 -21.40
C ILE A 433 12.69 22.19 -21.62
N GLU A 434 12.19 21.42 -22.59
CA GLU A 434 10.76 21.27 -22.74
C GLU A 434 10.21 20.42 -21.61
N TYR A 435 9.01 20.75 -21.14
CA TYR A 435 8.49 20.13 -19.94
C TYR A 435 6.99 19.87 -20.09
N PHE A 436 6.63 18.62 -19.94
CA PHE A 436 5.24 18.17 -19.93
C PHE A 436 4.93 17.58 -18.58
N SER A 437 3.78 17.95 -18.02
CA SER A 437 3.37 17.46 -16.73
C SER A 437 1.87 17.11 -16.79
N ILE A 438 1.25 16.96 -15.63
CA ILE A 438 -0.14 16.49 -15.57
C ILE A 438 -1.04 17.67 -15.21
N GLY A 439 -2.04 17.90 -16.05
CA GLY A 439 -3.09 18.88 -15.73
C GLY A 439 -2.70 20.33 -15.91
N ARG A 440 -1.70 20.63 -16.72
CA ARG A 440 -1.34 22.01 -17.02
C ARG A 440 -0.66 22.06 -18.38
N MET A 441 -0.57 23.26 -18.92
CA MET A 441 -0.02 23.44 -20.26
C MET A 441 1.47 23.15 -20.28
N ALA A 442 1.95 22.64 -21.41
CA ALA A 442 3.37 22.39 -21.59
C ALA A 442 4.16 23.68 -21.49
N ALA A 443 5.37 23.58 -20.98
CA ALA A 443 6.28 24.73 -20.91
C ALA A 443 7.38 24.61 -21.97
#